data_75e3959b846d8308cba24fc587706435
#
_entry.id   75e3959b846d8308cba24fc587706435
#
_cell.length_a   1.000
_cell.length_b   1.000
_cell.length_c   1.000
_cell.angle_alpha   90.00
_cell.angle_beta   90.00
_cell.angle_gamma   90.00
#
_symmetry.space_group_name_H-M   'P 1'
#
loop_
_entity.id
_entity.type
_entity.pdbx_description
1 polymer ?
#
loop_
_entity_poly.entity_id
_entity_poly.type
_entity_poly.pdbx_seq_one_letter_code
_entity_poly.pdbx_strand_id
1 'polypeptide(L)'
;MKTVLVNSQLQKKALLIQSLCNLLDGKILIVNSEKSREIEYALGVEDYCVYDTLDVLSGVVDYKKSMVKIREDRYVIPSTIKPEKYSVSNEDYENLLDNLSEVDIVIFTEDIGIEFDEEIMWGNEEKSHAKKLYQITDSSSKRKSDYKYIGKLEFTKEYEKKINSYSENVDEKLTEIIQNYKQDKEAKIGFFDRIFKRWNIYS
;
A
#
# COMPACT_ATOMS: atom_id res chain seq x y z
N MET A 1 6.26 11.86 -4.38
CA MET A 1 5.24 10.90 -3.88
C MET A 1 5.22 9.66 -4.76
N LYS A 2 4.98 8.49 -4.20
CA LYS A 2 4.90 7.21 -4.90
C LYS A 2 3.57 6.53 -4.60
N THR A 3 2.93 5.93 -5.60
CA THR A 3 1.69 5.16 -5.46
C THR A 3 1.96 3.66 -5.48
N VAL A 4 1.40 2.93 -4.51
CA VAL A 4 1.55 1.47 -4.38
C VAL A 4 0.18 0.83 -4.25
N LEU A 5 -0.15 -0.09 -5.13
CA LEU A 5 -1.32 -0.95 -4.98
C LEU A 5 -0.94 -2.21 -4.20
N VAL A 6 -1.67 -2.52 -3.15
CA VAL A 6 -1.59 -3.82 -2.45
C VAL A 6 -2.75 -4.69 -2.92
N ASN A 7 -2.44 -5.65 -3.79
CA ASN A 7 -3.41 -6.49 -4.48
C ASN A 7 -3.40 -7.92 -3.89
N SER A 8 -4.42 -8.24 -3.12
CA SER A 8 -4.56 -9.54 -2.45
C SER A 8 -5.96 -9.71 -1.86
N GLN A 9 -6.27 -10.92 -1.39
CA GLN A 9 -7.42 -11.16 -0.55
C GLN A 9 -7.34 -10.33 0.74
N LEU A 10 -8.47 -9.87 1.25
CA LEU A 10 -8.56 -8.83 2.29
C LEU A 10 -7.70 -9.09 3.54
N GLN A 11 -7.71 -10.31 4.07
CA GLN A 11 -6.90 -10.63 5.27
C GLN A 11 -5.39 -10.59 5.01
N LYS A 12 -4.92 -11.12 3.87
CA LYS A 12 -3.52 -11.04 3.46
C LYS A 12 -3.11 -9.59 3.21
N LYS A 13 -4.00 -8.82 2.58
CA LYS A 13 -3.85 -7.39 2.32
C LYS A 13 -3.66 -6.60 3.62
N ALA A 14 -4.53 -6.81 4.61
CA ALA A 14 -4.45 -6.17 5.92
C ALA A 14 -3.11 -6.43 6.61
N LEU A 15 -2.64 -7.69 6.64
CA LEU A 15 -1.36 -8.06 7.20
C LEU A 15 -0.18 -7.42 6.46
N LEU A 16 -0.23 -7.40 5.13
CA LEU A 16 0.81 -6.81 4.30
C LEU A 16 0.88 -5.29 4.50
N ILE A 17 -0.26 -4.60 4.53
CA ILE A 17 -0.34 -3.15 4.78
C ILE A 17 0.22 -2.81 6.17
N GLN A 18 -0.18 -3.55 7.22
CA GLN A 18 0.37 -3.38 8.56
C GLN A 18 1.90 -3.53 8.56
N SER A 19 2.42 -4.53 7.86
CA SER A 19 3.86 -4.78 7.75
C SER A 19 4.59 -3.70 6.95
N LEU A 20 4.01 -3.22 5.85
CA LEU A 20 4.55 -2.10 5.07
C LEU A 20 4.59 -0.81 5.90
N CYS A 21 3.55 -0.52 6.68
CA CYS A 21 3.54 0.61 7.61
C CYS A 21 4.67 0.54 8.63
N ASN A 22 5.05 -0.65 9.07
CA ASN A 22 6.11 -0.83 10.06
C ASN A 22 7.52 -0.76 9.47
N LEU A 23 7.70 -1.16 8.22
CA LEU A 23 9.02 -1.39 7.63
C LEU A 23 9.44 -0.41 6.55
N LEU A 24 8.50 0.34 5.97
CA LEU A 24 8.84 1.38 4.99
C LEU A 24 9.18 2.71 5.68
N ASP A 25 10.09 3.45 5.08
CA ASP A 25 10.50 4.78 5.53
C ASP A 25 9.62 5.86 4.88
N GLY A 26 9.62 7.09 5.46
CA GLY A 26 8.85 8.23 4.97
C GLY A 26 7.41 8.27 5.48
N LYS A 27 6.69 9.32 5.09
CA LYS A 27 5.27 9.52 5.46
C LYS A 27 4.36 8.70 4.56
N ILE A 28 3.58 7.81 5.16
CA ILE A 28 2.70 6.88 4.45
C ILE A 28 1.23 7.25 4.70
N LEU A 29 0.47 7.31 3.62
CA LEU A 29 -0.98 7.41 3.63
C LEU A 29 -1.58 6.16 2.99
N ILE A 30 -2.47 5.47 3.70
CA ILE A 30 -3.30 4.42 3.16
C ILE A 30 -4.61 5.05 2.71
N VAL A 31 -5.00 4.85 1.46
CA VAL A 31 -6.33 5.17 0.93
C VAL A 31 -7.11 3.86 0.84
N ASN A 32 -7.99 3.65 1.80
CA ASN A 32 -8.78 2.42 1.83
C ASN A 32 -10.03 2.55 0.96
N SER A 33 -9.96 1.94 -0.24
CA SER A 33 -11.05 1.90 -1.23
C SER A 33 -11.96 0.67 -1.10
N GLU A 34 -11.67 -0.23 -0.14
CA GLU A 34 -12.52 -1.40 0.16
C GLU A 34 -13.91 -0.96 0.67
N LYS A 35 -14.88 -1.87 0.61
CA LYS A 35 -16.23 -1.67 1.18
C LYS A 35 -16.36 -2.26 2.59
N SER A 36 -15.24 -2.32 3.31
CA SER A 36 -15.12 -2.99 4.61
C SER A 36 -14.08 -2.27 5.46
N ARG A 37 -14.27 -2.28 6.77
CA ARG A 37 -13.37 -1.69 7.77
C ARG A 37 -12.31 -2.67 8.32
N GLU A 38 -12.10 -3.80 7.66
CA GLU A 38 -11.13 -4.79 8.13
C GLU A 38 -9.68 -4.26 8.14
N ILE A 39 -9.35 -3.35 7.23
CA ILE A 39 -8.01 -2.70 7.21
C ILE A 39 -7.85 -1.79 8.43
N GLU A 40 -8.85 -0.93 8.72
CA GLU A 40 -8.84 -0.04 9.88
C GLU A 40 -8.81 -0.83 11.20
N TYR A 41 -9.56 -1.94 11.25
CA TYR A 41 -9.54 -2.85 12.38
C TYR A 41 -8.12 -3.44 12.60
N ALA A 42 -7.52 -3.95 11.53
CA ALA A 42 -6.14 -4.47 11.58
C ALA A 42 -5.10 -3.40 11.96
N LEU A 43 -5.40 -2.13 11.68
CA LEU A 43 -4.56 -0.99 12.06
C LEU A 43 -4.89 -0.42 13.46
N GLY A 44 -5.94 -0.92 14.12
CA GLY A 44 -6.37 -0.49 15.45
C GLY A 44 -6.95 0.93 15.51
N VAL A 45 -7.57 1.37 14.42
CA VAL A 45 -8.08 2.75 14.28
C VAL A 45 -9.56 2.86 13.89
N GLU A 46 -10.29 1.77 13.85
CA GLU A 46 -11.70 1.72 13.42
C GLU A 46 -12.63 2.63 14.21
N ASP A 47 -12.38 2.81 15.50
CA ASP A 47 -13.17 3.68 16.40
C ASP A 47 -12.99 5.17 16.12
N TYR A 48 -11.95 5.57 15.38
CA TYR A 48 -11.61 6.97 15.09
C TYR A 48 -12.09 7.45 13.73
N CYS A 49 -12.75 6.58 12.95
CA CYS A 49 -13.15 6.84 11.57
C CYS A 49 -14.47 7.63 11.51
N VAL A 50 -14.38 8.96 11.40
CA VAL A 50 -15.55 9.86 11.28
C VAL A 50 -15.92 10.08 9.82
N TYR A 51 -14.95 10.37 8.97
CA TYR A 51 -15.09 10.56 7.53
C TYR A 51 -14.43 9.40 6.78
N ASP A 52 -14.80 9.19 5.54
CA ASP A 52 -14.28 8.10 4.72
C ASP A 52 -13.78 8.57 3.34
N THR A 53 -13.26 7.63 2.57
CA THR A 53 -12.68 7.90 1.24
C THR A 53 -13.69 8.60 0.31
N LEU A 54 -14.97 8.22 0.33
CA LEU A 54 -15.97 8.88 -0.53
C LEU A 54 -16.28 10.32 -0.09
N ASP A 55 -16.22 10.65 1.20
CA ASP A 55 -16.39 12.02 1.68
C ASP A 55 -15.26 12.93 1.17
N VAL A 56 -14.06 12.39 1.09
CA VAL A 56 -12.89 13.11 0.55
C VAL A 56 -13.03 13.30 -0.95
N LEU A 57 -13.25 12.22 -1.69
CA LEU A 57 -13.30 12.23 -3.16
C LEU A 57 -14.44 13.08 -3.70
N SER A 58 -15.58 13.13 -2.99
CA SER A 58 -16.70 14.00 -3.35
C SER A 58 -16.53 15.47 -2.92
N GLY A 59 -15.40 15.83 -2.27
CA GLY A 59 -15.12 17.18 -1.81
C GLY A 59 -15.95 17.64 -0.59
N VAL A 60 -16.68 16.74 0.06
CA VAL A 60 -17.45 17.04 1.28
C VAL A 60 -16.53 17.40 2.44
N VAL A 61 -15.35 16.79 2.49
CA VAL A 61 -14.35 17.02 3.52
C VAL A 61 -12.94 17.08 2.92
N ASP A 62 -12.10 17.95 3.46
CA ASP A 62 -10.67 17.97 3.14
C ASP A 62 -9.99 16.69 3.66
N TYR A 63 -9.10 16.10 2.85
CA TYR A 63 -8.42 14.86 3.19
C TYR A 63 -7.70 14.89 4.55
N LYS A 64 -7.14 16.06 4.96
CA LYS A 64 -6.45 16.21 6.25
C LYS A 64 -7.39 16.00 7.45
N LYS A 65 -8.69 16.28 7.28
CA LYS A 65 -9.70 16.06 8.33
C LYS A 65 -10.16 14.59 8.40
N SER A 66 -10.04 13.87 7.30
CA SER A 66 -10.41 12.45 7.24
C SER A 66 -9.25 11.51 7.56
N MET A 67 -8.01 12.01 7.52
CA MET A 67 -6.83 11.22 7.88
C MET A 67 -6.87 10.81 9.35
N VAL A 68 -6.94 9.52 9.60
CA VAL A 68 -6.80 8.93 10.93
C VAL A 68 -5.34 8.56 11.15
N LYS A 69 -4.75 9.02 12.24
CA LYS A 69 -3.36 8.71 12.59
C LYS A 69 -3.27 7.31 13.17
N ILE A 70 -2.47 6.44 12.55
CA ILE A 70 -2.14 5.11 13.04
C ILE A 70 -0.98 5.20 14.04
N ARG A 71 0.08 5.91 13.64
CA ARG A 71 1.26 6.25 14.44
C ARG A 71 2.02 7.40 13.79
N GLU A 72 3.23 7.72 14.25
CA GLU A 72 4.04 8.76 13.63
C GLU A 72 4.28 8.49 12.14
N ASP A 73 3.99 9.48 11.30
CA ASP A 73 4.08 9.45 9.83
C ASP A 73 3.28 8.33 9.14
N ARG A 74 2.26 7.75 9.81
CA ARG A 74 1.39 6.71 9.27
C ARG A 74 -0.07 7.10 9.45
N TYR A 75 -0.79 7.16 8.34
CA TYR A 75 -2.17 7.63 8.30
C TYR A 75 -3.02 6.72 7.40
N VAL A 76 -4.32 6.71 7.64
CA VAL A 76 -5.31 6.11 6.77
C VAL A 76 -6.47 7.07 6.51
N ILE A 77 -6.91 7.15 5.26
CA ILE A 77 -8.24 7.64 4.91
C ILE A 77 -9.12 6.40 4.89
N PRO A 78 -10.12 6.34 5.78
CA PRO A 78 -10.89 5.11 6.00
C PRO A 78 -11.77 4.71 4.81
N SER A 79 -12.09 3.44 4.74
CA SER A 79 -13.06 2.89 3.78
C SER A 79 -14.46 3.43 4.01
N THR A 80 -15.25 3.40 2.96
CA THR A 80 -16.67 3.65 3.04
C THR A 80 -17.45 2.37 3.36
N ILE A 81 -18.43 2.48 4.27
CA ILE A 81 -19.45 1.43 4.53
C ILE A 81 -20.77 1.70 3.78
N LYS A 82 -20.86 2.83 3.08
CA LYS A 82 -22.01 3.27 2.29
C LYS A 82 -21.56 3.67 0.89
N PRO A 83 -21.22 2.69 0.03
CA PRO A 83 -20.64 2.97 -1.29
C PRO A 83 -21.56 3.72 -2.25
N GLU A 84 -22.85 3.70 -1.97
CA GLU A 84 -23.88 4.39 -2.78
C GLU A 84 -24.08 5.86 -2.43
N LYS A 85 -23.40 6.40 -1.40
CA LYS A 85 -23.65 7.78 -0.96
C LYS A 85 -23.17 8.85 -1.96
N TYR A 86 -22.10 8.54 -2.72
CA TYR A 86 -21.55 9.41 -3.76
C TYR A 86 -21.08 8.58 -4.95
N SER A 87 -21.14 9.18 -6.14
CA SER A 87 -20.51 8.66 -7.34
C SER A 87 -19.15 9.32 -7.48
N VAL A 88 -18.08 8.54 -7.60
CA VAL A 88 -16.71 9.01 -7.76
C VAL A 88 -16.10 8.39 -9.02
N SER A 89 -15.15 9.08 -9.61
CA SER A 89 -14.43 8.72 -10.84
C SER A 89 -12.94 8.56 -10.57
N ASN A 90 -12.19 8.07 -11.55
CA ASN A 90 -10.73 8.01 -11.49
C ASN A 90 -10.11 9.41 -11.35
N GLU A 91 -10.71 10.42 -11.98
CA GLU A 91 -10.27 11.83 -11.89
C GLU A 91 -10.33 12.36 -10.47
N ASP A 92 -11.30 11.93 -9.65
CA ASP A 92 -11.38 12.34 -8.24
C ASP A 92 -10.21 11.78 -7.43
N TYR A 93 -9.74 10.56 -7.74
CA TYR A 93 -8.52 10.00 -7.14
C TYR A 93 -7.24 10.70 -7.62
N GLU A 94 -7.14 11.06 -8.90
CA GLU A 94 -6.02 11.83 -9.43
C GLU A 94 -5.96 13.20 -8.77
N ASN A 95 -7.10 13.89 -8.62
CA ASN A 95 -7.20 15.15 -7.89
C ASN A 95 -6.79 15.02 -6.40
N LEU A 96 -7.14 13.92 -5.75
CA LEU A 96 -6.66 13.65 -4.39
C LEU A 96 -5.13 13.54 -4.38
N LEU A 97 -4.54 12.76 -5.30
CA LEU A 97 -3.09 12.57 -5.39
C LEU A 97 -2.33 13.88 -5.60
N ASP A 98 -2.84 14.77 -6.45
CA ASP A 98 -2.24 16.08 -6.72
C ASP A 98 -2.17 16.97 -5.47
N ASN A 99 -3.07 16.76 -4.51
CA ASN A 99 -3.10 17.50 -3.25
C ASN A 99 -2.22 16.90 -2.14
N LEU A 100 -1.65 15.70 -2.32
CA LEU A 100 -0.90 14.97 -1.29
C LEU A 100 0.61 15.29 -1.30
N SER A 101 1.01 16.55 -1.44
CA SER A 101 2.42 16.98 -1.56
C SER A 101 3.31 16.63 -0.36
N GLU A 102 2.73 16.40 0.82
CA GLU A 102 3.47 16.10 2.06
C GLU A 102 3.61 14.58 2.32
N VAL A 103 3.15 13.72 1.40
CA VAL A 103 3.15 12.27 1.56
C VAL A 103 4.21 11.66 0.65
N ASP A 104 5.03 10.76 1.18
CA ASP A 104 6.06 10.07 0.40
C ASP A 104 5.51 8.86 -0.35
N ILE A 105 4.60 8.10 0.30
CA ILE A 105 4.02 6.87 -0.22
C ILE A 105 2.51 6.87 0.03
N VAL A 106 1.73 6.65 -1.04
CA VAL A 106 0.28 6.39 -0.95
C VAL A 106 0.03 4.92 -1.27
N ILE A 107 -0.57 4.20 -0.33
CA ILE A 107 -0.94 2.79 -0.49
C ILE A 107 -2.43 2.71 -0.77
N PHE A 108 -2.79 2.13 -1.91
CA PHE A 108 -4.17 1.82 -2.27
C PHE A 108 -4.49 0.36 -1.98
N THR A 109 -5.71 0.11 -1.56
CA THR A 109 -6.18 -1.23 -1.18
C THR A 109 -6.93 -1.94 -2.31
N GLU A 110 -7.42 -1.21 -3.31
CA GLU A 110 -8.07 -1.74 -4.52
C GLU A 110 -7.54 -1.07 -5.77
N ASP A 111 -7.62 -1.76 -6.90
CA ASP A 111 -7.42 -1.16 -8.23
C ASP A 111 -8.61 -0.26 -8.56
N ILE A 112 -8.35 1.03 -8.56
CA ILE A 112 -9.32 2.09 -8.82
C ILE A 112 -9.25 2.59 -10.27
N GLY A 113 -8.53 1.88 -11.14
CA GLY A 113 -8.42 2.18 -12.58
C GLY A 113 -7.48 3.34 -12.93
N ILE A 114 -6.59 3.75 -12.00
CA ILE A 114 -5.48 4.69 -12.30
C ILE A 114 -4.18 3.92 -12.54
N GLU A 115 -3.15 4.59 -13.09
CA GLU A 115 -1.82 4.01 -13.18
C GLU A 115 -1.08 4.12 -11.84
N PHE A 116 -0.62 2.99 -11.29
CA PHE A 116 0.20 2.94 -10.08
C PHE A 116 1.69 2.87 -10.43
N ASP A 117 2.55 3.42 -9.57
CA ASP A 117 3.99 3.23 -9.72
C ASP A 117 4.41 1.80 -9.45
N GLU A 118 3.78 1.15 -8.47
CA GLU A 118 4.10 -0.21 -8.06
C GLU A 118 2.85 -0.99 -7.64
N GLU A 119 2.85 -2.29 -7.90
CA GLU A 119 1.89 -3.26 -7.34
C GLU A 119 2.64 -4.30 -6.52
N ILE A 120 2.14 -4.62 -5.33
CA ILE A 120 2.57 -5.78 -4.54
C ILE A 120 1.38 -6.74 -4.47
N MET A 121 1.48 -7.84 -5.21
CA MET A 121 0.49 -8.91 -5.23
C MET A 121 0.87 -10.04 -4.27
N TRP A 122 -0.08 -10.51 -3.48
CA TRP A 122 0.07 -11.76 -2.71
C TRP A 122 -0.97 -12.77 -3.13
N GLY A 123 -0.57 -13.69 -4.00
CA GLY A 123 -1.47 -14.69 -4.57
C GLY A 123 -1.51 -14.67 -6.10
N ASN A 124 -2.70 -14.85 -6.65
CA ASN A 124 -2.99 -14.94 -8.09
C ASN A 124 -4.03 -13.92 -8.57
N GLU A 125 -4.17 -12.81 -7.87
CA GLU A 125 -5.14 -11.77 -8.23
C GLU A 125 -4.95 -11.28 -9.68
N GLU A 126 -5.92 -10.59 -10.24
CA GLU A 126 -5.79 -9.98 -11.56
C GLU A 126 -4.73 -8.88 -11.54
N LYS A 127 -4.02 -8.71 -12.65
CA LYS A 127 -2.96 -7.73 -12.80
C LYS A 127 -3.56 -6.33 -12.97
N SER A 128 -3.02 -5.35 -12.24
CA SER A 128 -3.32 -3.93 -12.41
C SER A 128 -2.49 -3.27 -13.51
N HIS A 129 -2.68 -1.95 -13.65
CA HIS A 129 -1.92 -1.09 -14.57
C HIS A 129 -0.70 -0.43 -13.87
N ALA A 130 0.03 -1.18 -13.06
CA ALA A 130 1.21 -0.66 -12.38
C ALA A 130 2.48 -0.77 -13.24
N LYS A 131 3.38 0.24 -13.11
CA LYS A 131 4.67 0.30 -13.83
C LYS A 131 5.64 -0.81 -13.39
N LYS A 132 5.59 -1.19 -12.12
CA LYS A 132 6.42 -2.27 -11.54
C LYS A 132 5.56 -3.24 -10.77
N LEU A 133 5.82 -4.51 -10.97
CA LEU A 133 5.01 -5.61 -10.47
C LEU A 133 5.83 -6.52 -9.57
N TYR A 134 5.41 -6.69 -8.31
CA TYR A 134 6.04 -7.55 -7.31
C TYR A 134 5.07 -8.63 -6.84
N GLN A 135 5.56 -9.86 -6.69
CA GLN A 135 4.71 -10.97 -6.27
C GLN A 135 5.26 -11.70 -5.04
N ILE A 136 4.37 -11.90 -4.08
CA ILE A 136 4.49 -12.88 -3.00
C ILE A 136 3.67 -14.10 -3.40
N THR A 137 4.24 -15.30 -3.36
CA THR A 137 3.51 -16.53 -3.63
C THR A 137 3.18 -17.27 -2.34
N ASP A 138 2.18 -18.16 -2.42
CA ASP A 138 1.85 -19.18 -1.45
C ASP A 138 1.73 -20.55 -2.13
N SER A 139 1.24 -21.57 -1.43
CA SER A 139 1.06 -22.91 -2.01
C SER A 139 -0.01 -22.98 -3.10
N SER A 140 -0.97 -22.06 -3.09
CA SER A 140 -2.08 -21.97 -4.04
C SER A 140 -1.76 -21.14 -5.28
N SER A 141 -0.68 -20.34 -5.24
CA SER A 141 -0.33 -19.39 -6.27
C SER A 141 0.89 -19.82 -7.09
N LYS A 142 0.89 -19.44 -8.38
CA LYS A 142 2.02 -19.64 -9.29
C LYS A 142 2.74 -18.32 -9.53
N ARG A 143 4.06 -18.39 -9.76
CA ARG A 143 4.84 -17.22 -10.19
C ARG A 143 4.35 -16.76 -11.56
N LYS A 144 4.06 -15.46 -11.68
CA LYS A 144 3.74 -14.80 -12.93
C LYS A 144 5.02 -14.28 -13.57
N SER A 145 5.18 -14.45 -14.88
CA SER A 145 6.42 -14.12 -15.60
C SER A 145 6.78 -12.63 -15.62
N ASP A 146 5.77 -11.78 -15.58
CA ASP A 146 5.90 -10.33 -15.61
C ASP A 146 6.03 -9.69 -14.22
N TYR A 147 5.97 -10.52 -13.15
CA TYR A 147 6.16 -10.07 -11.78
C TYR A 147 7.56 -10.41 -11.27
N LYS A 148 8.18 -9.47 -10.58
CA LYS A 148 9.37 -9.75 -9.78
C LYS A 148 8.94 -10.49 -8.52
N TYR A 149 9.44 -11.70 -8.36
CA TYR A 149 9.23 -12.49 -7.16
C TYR A 149 10.02 -11.92 -5.98
N ILE A 150 9.35 -11.63 -4.87
CA ILE A 150 9.95 -11.08 -3.66
C ILE A 150 9.92 -12.03 -2.46
N GLY A 151 9.16 -13.13 -2.54
CA GLY A 151 9.16 -14.16 -1.50
C GLY A 151 7.99 -15.11 -1.56
N LYS A 152 8.03 -16.12 -0.68
CA LYS A 152 6.94 -17.08 -0.47
C LYS A 152 6.45 -17.01 0.97
N LEU A 153 5.14 -16.87 1.16
CA LEU A 153 4.52 -16.82 2.47
C LEU A 153 3.16 -17.52 2.47
N GLU A 154 3.01 -18.50 3.34
CA GLU A 154 1.73 -19.15 3.57
C GLU A 154 0.92 -18.35 4.60
N PHE A 155 -0.33 -18.01 4.25
CA PHE A 155 -1.24 -17.37 5.20
C PHE A 155 -1.81 -18.43 6.15
N THR A 156 -1.44 -18.36 7.41
CA THR A 156 -1.79 -19.36 8.43
C THR A 156 -2.77 -18.79 9.46
N LYS A 157 -3.40 -19.66 10.25
CA LYS A 157 -4.24 -19.25 11.39
C LYS A 157 -3.50 -18.37 12.41
N GLU A 158 -2.19 -18.44 12.47
CA GLU A 158 -1.38 -17.57 13.34
C GLU A 158 -1.37 -16.14 12.80
N TYR A 159 -1.26 -15.95 11.49
CA TYR A 159 -1.38 -14.63 10.84
C TYR A 159 -2.80 -14.07 10.96
N GLU A 160 -3.83 -14.91 10.84
CA GLU A 160 -5.22 -14.51 11.06
C GLU A 160 -5.45 -13.94 12.47
N LYS A 161 -4.81 -14.49 13.49
CA LYS A 161 -4.85 -13.94 14.84
C LYS A 161 -4.07 -12.62 14.98
N LYS A 162 -2.97 -12.46 14.26
CA LYS A 162 -2.15 -11.23 14.28
C LYS A 162 -2.88 -10.03 13.66
N ILE A 163 -3.76 -10.26 12.71
CA ILE A 163 -4.56 -9.18 12.09
C ILE A 163 -5.53 -8.56 13.10
N ASN A 164 -6.01 -9.34 14.07
CA ASN A 164 -6.96 -8.90 15.09
C ASN A 164 -6.35 -7.97 16.17
N SER A 165 -5.08 -7.64 16.06
CA SER A 165 -4.42 -6.66 16.94
C SER A 165 -3.26 -6.01 16.19
N TYR A 166 -3.26 -4.68 16.14
CA TYR A 166 -2.11 -3.96 15.60
C TYR A 166 -0.84 -4.34 16.39
N SER A 167 0.20 -4.76 15.70
CA SER A 167 1.48 -5.12 16.29
C SER A 167 2.61 -4.38 15.55
N GLU A 168 3.49 -3.72 16.30
CA GLU A 168 4.72 -3.15 15.74
C GLU A 168 5.76 -4.24 15.39
N ASN A 169 5.60 -5.44 15.96
CA ASN A 169 6.49 -6.57 15.69
C ASN A 169 6.07 -7.26 14.39
N VAL A 170 6.84 -7.06 13.33
CA VAL A 170 6.67 -7.74 12.06
C VAL A 170 7.35 -9.12 12.11
N ASP A 171 6.67 -10.11 11.57
CA ASP A 171 7.21 -11.46 11.43
C ASP A 171 8.50 -11.47 10.58
N GLU A 172 9.47 -12.35 10.92
CA GLU A 172 10.77 -12.41 10.24
C GLU A 172 10.64 -12.66 8.73
N LYS A 173 9.71 -13.53 8.31
CA LYS A 173 9.48 -13.81 6.87
C LYS A 173 8.89 -12.62 6.14
N LEU A 174 7.95 -11.91 6.76
CA LEU A 174 7.40 -10.67 6.20
C LEU A 174 8.49 -9.59 6.14
N THR A 175 9.34 -9.50 7.15
CA THR A 175 10.48 -8.59 7.16
C THR A 175 11.42 -8.89 5.99
N GLU A 176 11.79 -10.14 5.77
CA GLU A 176 12.62 -10.57 4.63
C GLU A 176 11.97 -10.19 3.28
N ILE A 177 10.69 -10.49 3.11
CA ILE A 177 9.94 -10.19 1.88
C ILE A 177 9.93 -8.68 1.60
N ILE A 178 9.67 -7.85 2.61
CA ILE A 178 9.65 -6.40 2.44
C ILE A 178 11.07 -5.86 2.24
N GLN A 179 12.09 -6.45 2.82
CA GLN A 179 13.48 -6.12 2.52
C GLN A 179 13.83 -6.43 1.06
N ASN A 180 13.41 -7.58 0.52
CA ASN A 180 13.60 -7.91 -0.89
C ASN A 180 12.92 -6.89 -1.82
N TYR A 181 11.73 -6.41 -1.44
CA TYR A 181 11.04 -5.32 -2.13
C TYR A 181 11.82 -3.99 -2.04
N LYS A 182 12.39 -3.65 -0.87
CA LYS A 182 13.20 -2.43 -0.67
C LYS A 182 14.51 -2.47 -1.47
N GLN A 183 15.23 -3.58 -1.47
CA GLN A 183 16.54 -3.73 -2.13
C GLN A 183 16.47 -3.51 -3.65
N ASP A 184 15.34 -3.81 -4.29
CA ASP A 184 15.17 -3.49 -5.72
C ASP A 184 15.22 -1.98 -6.00
N LYS A 185 14.85 -1.16 -5.03
CA LYS A 185 14.93 0.31 -5.12
C LYS A 185 16.37 0.79 -4.99
N GLU A 186 17.12 0.26 -4.03
CA GLU A 186 18.51 0.66 -3.75
C GLU A 186 19.46 0.27 -4.88
N ALA A 187 19.26 -0.90 -5.48
CA ALA A 187 20.08 -1.35 -6.62
C ALA A 187 19.98 -0.41 -7.84
N LYS A 188 18.82 0.19 -8.08
CA LYS A 188 18.64 1.15 -9.19
C LYS A 188 19.22 2.53 -8.90
N ILE A 189 19.08 3.01 -7.67
CA ILE A 189 19.69 4.28 -7.25
C ILE A 189 21.22 4.17 -7.31
N GLY A 190 21.80 3.10 -6.78
CA GLY A 190 23.26 2.88 -6.84
C GLY A 190 23.82 2.70 -8.26
N PHE A 191 23.04 2.22 -9.22
CA PHE A 191 23.44 2.12 -10.61
C PHE A 191 23.50 3.50 -11.29
N PHE A 192 22.52 4.36 -11.10
CA PHE A 192 22.53 5.73 -11.62
C PHE A 192 23.61 6.59 -10.96
N ASP A 193 23.80 6.51 -9.64
CA ASP A 193 24.89 7.20 -8.93
C ASP A 193 26.30 6.79 -9.44
N ARG A 194 26.49 5.51 -9.78
CA ARG A 194 27.76 5.04 -10.38
C ARG A 194 27.99 5.59 -11.80
N ILE A 195 26.90 5.76 -12.58
CA ILE A 195 26.99 6.35 -13.92
C ILE A 195 27.32 7.85 -13.81
N PHE A 196 26.58 8.60 -12.96
CA PHE A 196 26.82 10.04 -12.81
C PHE A 196 28.19 10.38 -12.18
N LYS A 197 28.69 9.59 -11.24
CA LYS A 197 30.07 9.75 -10.72
C LYS A 197 31.14 9.49 -11.77
N ARG A 198 30.89 8.63 -12.75
CA ARG A 198 31.82 8.39 -13.86
C ARG A 198 31.89 9.55 -14.88
N TRP A 199 30.81 10.32 -15.00
CA TRP A 199 30.76 11.48 -15.93
C TRP A 199 31.41 12.72 -15.34
N ASN A 200 31.41 12.90 -14.02
CA ASN A 200 32.05 14.04 -13.35
C ASN A 200 33.60 13.92 -13.17
N ILE A 201 34.22 12.85 -13.64
CA ILE A 201 35.67 12.68 -13.57
C ILE A 201 36.35 13.14 -14.88
N TYR A 202 35.58 13.51 -15.90
CA TYR A 202 36.09 13.97 -17.21
C TYR A 202 35.65 15.40 -17.59
N SER A 203 35.31 16.22 -16.59
CA SER A 203 35.02 17.65 -16.78
C SER A 203 36.13 18.49 -16.11
#